data_866ca07b3e5d71a7131a0d91fe566df5
#
_entry.id   866ca07b3e5d71a7131a0d91fe566df5
#
_cell.length_a   1.000
_cell.length_b   1.000
_cell.length_c   1.000
_cell.angle_alpha   90.00
_cell.angle_beta   90.00
_cell.angle_gamma   90.00
#
_symmetry.space_group_name_H-M   'P 1'
#
loop_
_entity.id
_entity.type
_entity.pdbx_description
1 polymer ?
#
loop_
_entity_poly.entity_id
_entity_poly.type
_entity_poly.pdbx_seq_one_letter_code
_entity_poly.pdbx_strand_id
1 'polypeptide(L)'
;MSTTTFFTSVQDQLQFVEQRIREQAGEDQHPDLRSALEHLLAAGGKRIRPTLGLLVGNMLGAPEDKLVTLGASVELLHTATLVHDDLIDGALLRRGMPTLNARWSPAATVLTGDFLFARAAKLAAETDYLPLMKLFSETLATIVNGELTQMFSARGVIERDNYYNRIYAKTASLFEMSSLAATMVATEDQDVRDSMKAFGYEVGMAFQIVDDILDFTGDQSTVGKPIGSDLLNGLVTLPAIYYAEEHPDNEDVLSLPDGGWKDTERVQRLVDGIRKNGAVEKAMNEARQAVSRALSTLEDAPASPERDALEELAKFIVDRKV
;
A
#
# COMPACT_ATOMS: atom_id res chain seq x y z
N MET A 1 -4.59 16.93 -17.95
CA MET A 1 -3.97 16.19 -16.85
C MET A 1 -2.59 15.76 -17.37
N SER A 2 -1.51 16.19 -16.77
CA SER A 2 -0.17 15.72 -17.12
C SER A 2 -0.13 14.23 -16.80
N THR A 3 -0.01 13.38 -17.80
CA THR A 3 0.27 11.95 -17.62
C THR A 3 1.63 11.90 -16.96
N THR A 4 1.73 11.37 -15.75
CA THR A 4 2.99 11.27 -15.04
C THR A 4 3.93 10.39 -15.85
N THR A 5 5.12 10.89 -16.17
CA THR A 5 6.06 10.30 -17.15
C THR A 5 6.49 8.90 -16.76
N PHE A 6 6.59 8.60 -15.45
CA PHE A 6 6.98 7.29 -14.95
C PHE A 6 5.98 6.16 -15.27
N PHE A 7 4.68 6.46 -15.43
CA PHE A 7 3.72 5.46 -15.92
C PHE A 7 3.88 5.18 -17.41
N THR A 8 4.22 6.22 -18.18
CA THR A 8 4.36 6.09 -19.63
C THR A 8 5.53 5.18 -19.99
N SER A 9 6.63 5.20 -19.24
CA SER A 9 7.82 4.38 -19.52
C SER A 9 7.60 2.87 -19.38
N VAL A 10 6.60 2.42 -18.62
CA VAL A 10 6.28 1.01 -18.40
C VAL A 10 4.84 0.65 -18.80
N GLN A 11 4.17 1.51 -19.57
CA GLN A 11 2.76 1.36 -19.91
C GLN A 11 2.44 0.04 -20.61
N ASP A 12 3.26 -0.37 -21.58
CA ASP A 12 3.07 -1.61 -22.32
C ASP A 12 3.25 -2.83 -21.40
N GLN A 13 4.27 -2.80 -20.54
CA GLN A 13 4.51 -3.85 -19.54
C GLN A 13 3.36 -3.93 -18.52
N LEU A 14 2.76 -2.80 -18.12
CA LEU A 14 1.58 -2.80 -17.24
C LEU A 14 0.37 -3.44 -17.92
N GLN A 15 0.20 -3.30 -19.23
CA GLN A 15 -0.84 -4.03 -19.97
C GLN A 15 -0.59 -5.54 -19.96
N PHE A 16 0.66 -5.98 -20.12
CA PHE A 16 1.03 -7.40 -20.00
C PHE A 16 0.81 -7.92 -18.57
N VAL A 17 1.13 -7.11 -17.54
CA VAL A 17 0.80 -7.45 -16.14
C VAL A 17 -0.70 -7.67 -15.97
N GLU A 18 -1.55 -6.76 -16.46
CA GLU A 18 -3.00 -6.92 -16.36
C GLU A 18 -3.51 -8.14 -17.14
N GLN A 19 -2.97 -8.40 -18.32
CA GLN A 19 -3.28 -9.61 -19.07
C GLN A 19 -2.90 -10.87 -18.28
N ARG A 20 -1.69 -10.89 -17.72
CA ARG A 20 -1.19 -12.02 -16.92
C ARG A 20 -2.06 -12.29 -15.68
N ILE A 21 -2.60 -11.22 -15.07
CA ILE A 21 -3.58 -11.34 -13.99
C ILE A 21 -4.89 -11.97 -14.49
N ARG A 22 -5.45 -11.53 -15.61
CA ARG A 22 -6.69 -12.10 -16.17
C ARG A 22 -6.57 -13.58 -16.48
N GLU A 23 -5.41 -14.03 -16.96
CA GLU A 23 -5.12 -15.44 -17.25
C GLU A 23 -5.19 -16.33 -15.99
N GLN A 24 -5.11 -15.76 -14.78
CA GLN A 24 -5.20 -16.56 -13.54
C GLN A 24 -6.60 -17.10 -13.25
N ALA A 25 -7.65 -16.55 -13.86
CA ALA A 25 -9.01 -17.07 -13.83
C ALA A 25 -9.39 -17.72 -15.17
N GLY A 26 -8.66 -18.78 -15.57
CA GLY A 26 -8.84 -19.50 -16.82
C GLY A 26 -10.22 -20.16 -17.00
N GLU A 27 -10.44 -20.79 -18.16
CA GLU A 27 -11.75 -21.38 -18.50
C GLU A 27 -12.15 -22.57 -17.63
N ASP A 28 -11.18 -23.25 -17.04
CA ASP A 28 -11.33 -24.37 -16.12
C ASP A 28 -11.72 -23.94 -14.68
N GLN A 29 -11.79 -22.63 -14.40
CA GLN A 29 -12.19 -22.11 -13.10
C GLN A 29 -13.69 -21.82 -13.03
N HIS A 30 -14.21 -21.76 -11.79
CA HIS A 30 -15.62 -21.43 -11.56
C HIS A 30 -15.96 -20.07 -12.22
N PRO A 31 -17.08 -19.96 -12.96
CA PRO A 31 -17.43 -18.73 -13.70
C PRO A 31 -17.48 -17.47 -12.82
N ASP A 32 -17.92 -17.60 -11.56
CA ASP A 32 -18.00 -16.49 -10.63
C ASP A 32 -16.62 -15.95 -10.24
N LEU A 33 -15.59 -16.81 -10.19
CA LEU A 33 -14.20 -16.35 -9.93
C LEU A 33 -13.68 -15.46 -11.06
N ARG A 34 -13.99 -15.79 -12.31
CA ARG A 34 -13.66 -14.94 -13.46
C ARG A 34 -14.38 -13.59 -13.36
N SER A 35 -15.70 -13.64 -13.08
CA SER A 35 -16.50 -12.42 -12.91
C SER A 35 -15.98 -11.55 -11.75
N ALA A 36 -15.55 -12.16 -10.63
CA ALA A 36 -14.95 -11.45 -9.51
C ALA A 36 -13.64 -10.78 -9.91
N LEU A 37 -12.73 -11.49 -10.58
CA LEU A 37 -11.45 -10.94 -11.01
C LEU A 37 -11.63 -9.77 -11.98
N GLU A 38 -12.53 -9.90 -12.96
CA GLU A 38 -12.86 -8.81 -13.88
C GLU A 38 -13.44 -7.61 -13.13
N HIS A 39 -14.32 -7.84 -12.14
CA HIS A 39 -14.86 -6.78 -11.30
C HIS A 39 -13.76 -6.06 -10.50
N LEU A 40 -12.84 -6.80 -9.88
CA LEU A 40 -11.72 -6.23 -9.11
C LEU A 40 -10.76 -5.43 -10.01
N LEU A 41 -10.47 -5.91 -11.22
CA LEU A 41 -9.65 -5.19 -12.20
C LEU A 41 -10.36 -3.93 -12.72
N ALA A 42 -11.68 -4.00 -12.96
CA ALA A 42 -12.49 -2.86 -13.41
C ALA A 42 -12.59 -1.75 -12.35
N ALA A 43 -12.49 -2.06 -11.05
CA ALA A 43 -12.42 -1.07 -9.98
C ALA A 43 -11.16 -0.19 -10.06
N GLY A 44 -10.24 -0.53 -10.96
CA GLY A 44 -9.05 0.26 -11.28
C GLY A 44 -8.02 0.28 -10.16
N GLY A 45 -6.99 1.08 -10.37
CA GLY A 45 -5.89 1.29 -9.42
C GLY A 45 -4.73 1.98 -10.11
N LYS A 46 -3.93 2.71 -9.35
CA LYS A 46 -2.76 3.41 -9.91
C LYS A 46 -1.62 2.46 -10.27
N ARG A 47 -1.72 1.14 -9.97
CA ARG A 47 -0.69 0.11 -10.25
C ARG A 47 0.72 0.54 -9.80
N ILE A 48 0.83 1.30 -8.71
CA ILE A 48 2.11 1.86 -8.26
C ILE A 48 3.13 0.77 -7.89
N ARG A 49 2.68 -0.32 -7.24
CA ARG A 49 3.56 -1.42 -6.83
C ARG A 49 4.16 -2.17 -8.03
N PRO A 50 3.38 -2.66 -9.00
CA PRO A 50 3.97 -3.25 -10.21
C PRO A 50 4.81 -2.23 -10.99
N THR A 51 4.41 -0.95 -11.08
CA THR A 51 5.21 0.11 -11.72
C THR A 51 6.59 0.23 -11.08
N LEU A 52 6.65 0.26 -9.74
CA LEU A 52 7.91 0.29 -8.99
C LEU A 52 8.80 -0.91 -9.36
N GLY A 53 8.27 -2.13 -9.30
CA GLY A 53 9.03 -3.33 -9.65
C GLY A 53 9.52 -3.35 -11.09
N LEU A 54 8.67 -2.92 -12.04
CA LEU A 54 9.05 -2.83 -13.46
C LEU A 54 10.18 -1.82 -13.68
N LEU A 55 10.09 -0.63 -13.08
CA LEU A 55 11.12 0.40 -13.20
C LEU A 55 12.45 -0.06 -12.61
N VAL A 56 12.45 -0.62 -11.39
CA VAL A 56 13.66 -1.14 -10.75
C VAL A 56 14.28 -2.27 -11.60
N GLY A 57 13.47 -3.22 -12.04
CA GLY A 57 13.97 -4.32 -12.83
C GLY A 57 14.50 -3.91 -14.20
N ASN A 58 13.81 -2.99 -14.89
CA ASN A 58 14.28 -2.43 -16.17
C ASN A 58 15.60 -1.68 -16.00
N MET A 59 15.73 -0.83 -14.97
CA MET A 59 16.98 -0.12 -14.65
C MET A 59 18.16 -1.09 -14.47
N LEU A 60 17.91 -2.26 -13.92
CA LEU A 60 18.91 -3.29 -13.63
C LEU A 60 19.05 -4.34 -14.74
N GLY A 61 18.29 -4.25 -15.83
CA GLY A 61 18.37 -5.17 -16.98
C GLY A 61 17.75 -6.54 -16.73
N ALA A 62 16.78 -6.66 -15.84
CA ALA A 62 16.07 -7.91 -15.60
C ALA A 62 15.25 -8.38 -16.81
N PRO A 63 15.06 -9.71 -17.00
CA PRO A 63 14.21 -10.24 -18.09
C PRO A 63 12.75 -9.76 -17.96
N GLU A 64 12.19 -9.23 -19.04
CA GLU A 64 10.86 -8.63 -19.08
C GLU A 64 9.75 -9.63 -18.68
N ASP A 65 9.82 -10.86 -19.14
CA ASP A 65 8.85 -11.91 -18.83
C ASP A 65 8.77 -12.20 -17.33
N LYS A 66 9.92 -12.19 -16.64
CA LYS A 66 9.99 -12.33 -15.19
C LYS A 66 9.43 -11.11 -14.48
N LEU A 67 9.73 -9.91 -14.96
CA LEU A 67 9.21 -8.66 -14.40
C LEU A 67 7.69 -8.57 -14.52
N VAL A 68 7.13 -8.93 -15.67
CA VAL A 68 5.68 -8.97 -15.89
C VAL A 68 5.02 -10.00 -14.96
N THR A 69 5.60 -11.19 -14.85
CA THR A 69 5.11 -12.25 -13.96
C THR A 69 5.16 -11.82 -12.50
N LEU A 70 6.25 -11.18 -12.08
CA LEU A 70 6.42 -10.63 -10.74
C LEU A 70 5.43 -9.49 -10.46
N GLY A 71 5.28 -8.54 -11.40
CA GLY A 71 4.32 -7.45 -11.29
C GLY A 71 2.88 -7.96 -11.11
N ALA A 72 2.52 -9.03 -11.85
CA ALA A 72 1.23 -9.69 -11.71
C ALA A 72 1.07 -10.38 -10.34
N SER A 73 2.13 -11.04 -9.83
CA SER A 73 2.14 -11.64 -8.50
C SER A 73 1.90 -10.61 -7.40
N VAL A 74 2.65 -9.51 -7.42
CA VAL A 74 2.55 -8.42 -6.43
C VAL A 74 1.17 -7.78 -6.45
N GLU A 75 0.62 -7.50 -7.63
CA GLU A 75 -0.70 -6.85 -7.75
C GLU A 75 -1.84 -7.81 -7.36
N LEU A 76 -1.72 -9.12 -7.63
CA LEU A 76 -2.68 -10.11 -7.14
C LEU A 76 -2.62 -10.29 -5.63
N LEU A 77 -1.41 -10.31 -5.05
CA LEU A 77 -1.25 -10.34 -3.61
C LEU A 77 -1.92 -9.12 -2.96
N HIS A 78 -1.67 -7.92 -3.50
CA HIS A 78 -2.34 -6.71 -3.03
C HIS A 78 -3.87 -6.79 -3.20
N THR A 79 -4.36 -7.29 -4.34
CA THR A 79 -5.80 -7.42 -4.58
C THR A 79 -6.44 -8.40 -3.59
N ALA A 80 -5.77 -9.49 -3.26
CA ALA A 80 -6.23 -10.46 -2.27
C ALA A 80 -6.34 -9.83 -0.87
N THR A 81 -5.33 -9.02 -0.45
CA THR A 81 -5.42 -8.29 0.82
C THR A 81 -6.60 -7.34 0.84
N LEU A 82 -6.85 -6.61 -0.26
CA LEU A 82 -8.00 -5.70 -0.35
C LEU A 82 -9.35 -6.42 -0.24
N VAL A 83 -9.48 -7.63 -0.80
CA VAL A 83 -10.71 -8.44 -0.70
C VAL A 83 -10.97 -8.85 0.74
N HIS A 84 -9.94 -9.29 1.47
CA HIS A 84 -10.07 -9.65 2.88
C HIS A 84 -10.28 -8.42 3.77
N ASP A 85 -9.57 -7.31 3.54
CA ASP A 85 -9.75 -6.06 4.27
C ASP A 85 -11.19 -5.54 4.14
N ASP A 86 -11.75 -5.52 2.92
CA ASP A 86 -13.14 -5.09 2.69
C ASP A 86 -14.15 -5.92 3.50
N LEU A 87 -13.89 -7.22 3.65
CA LEU A 87 -14.73 -8.10 4.45
C LEU A 87 -14.56 -7.85 5.95
N ILE A 88 -13.32 -7.73 6.42
CA ILE A 88 -12.98 -7.48 7.84
C ILE A 88 -13.54 -6.14 8.30
N ASP A 89 -13.41 -5.11 7.46
CA ASP A 89 -13.87 -3.75 7.73
C ASP A 89 -15.38 -3.57 7.48
N GLY A 90 -16.06 -4.57 6.90
CA GLY A 90 -17.47 -4.49 6.49
C GLY A 90 -17.72 -3.44 5.40
N ALA A 91 -16.72 -3.12 4.60
CA ALA A 91 -16.79 -2.10 3.56
C ALA A 91 -17.71 -2.56 2.41
N LEU A 92 -18.69 -1.73 2.03
CA LEU A 92 -19.62 -2.02 0.94
C LEU A 92 -19.22 -1.37 -0.39
N LEU A 93 -18.38 -0.34 -0.33
CA LEU A 93 -17.88 0.39 -1.51
C LEU A 93 -16.36 0.55 -1.42
N ARG A 94 -15.68 0.40 -2.58
CA ARG A 94 -14.27 0.71 -2.77
C ARG A 94 -14.10 1.45 -4.10
N ARG A 95 -13.53 2.66 -4.07
CA ARG A 95 -13.36 3.53 -5.26
C ARG A 95 -14.67 3.75 -6.04
N GLY A 96 -15.78 3.90 -5.33
CA GLY A 96 -17.11 4.08 -5.93
C GLY A 96 -17.75 2.80 -6.50
N MET A 97 -17.07 1.65 -6.47
CA MET A 97 -17.58 0.36 -6.90
C MET A 97 -18.01 -0.49 -5.70
N PRO A 98 -19.09 -1.31 -5.82
CA PRO A 98 -19.43 -2.29 -4.79
C PRO A 98 -18.28 -3.27 -4.54
N THR A 99 -17.98 -3.56 -3.27
CA THR A 99 -17.01 -4.60 -2.91
C THR A 99 -17.56 -6.01 -3.19
N LEU A 100 -16.71 -7.04 -3.17
CA LEU A 100 -17.21 -8.43 -3.26
C LEU A 100 -18.07 -8.78 -2.05
N ASN A 101 -17.71 -8.28 -0.87
CA ASN A 101 -18.50 -8.43 0.36
C ASN A 101 -19.92 -7.83 0.26
N ALA A 102 -20.13 -6.79 -0.57
CA ALA A 102 -21.45 -6.23 -0.83
C ALA A 102 -22.31 -7.09 -1.77
N ARG A 103 -21.70 -8.01 -2.52
CA ARG A 103 -22.36 -8.81 -3.57
C ARG A 103 -22.48 -10.29 -3.21
N TRP A 104 -21.54 -10.81 -2.44
CA TRP A 104 -21.41 -12.23 -2.13
C TRP A 104 -21.45 -12.49 -0.62
N SER A 105 -21.64 -13.75 -0.27
CA SER A 105 -21.55 -14.16 1.14
C SER A 105 -20.12 -13.99 1.68
N PRO A 106 -19.95 -13.79 3.00
CA PRO A 106 -18.63 -13.76 3.62
C PRO A 106 -17.75 -14.96 3.26
N ALA A 107 -18.32 -16.16 3.22
CA ALA A 107 -17.59 -17.37 2.84
C ALA A 107 -17.06 -17.33 1.40
N ALA A 108 -17.88 -16.86 0.44
CA ALA A 108 -17.45 -16.72 -0.95
C ALA A 108 -16.35 -15.65 -1.10
N THR A 109 -16.44 -14.55 -0.33
CA THR A 109 -15.44 -13.48 -0.32
C THR A 109 -14.09 -13.98 0.23
N VAL A 110 -14.10 -14.72 1.37
CA VAL A 110 -12.88 -15.33 1.91
C VAL A 110 -12.23 -16.26 0.89
N LEU A 111 -12.99 -17.22 0.33
CA LEU A 111 -12.46 -18.18 -0.64
C LEU A 111 -11.93 -17.51 -1.92
N THR A 112 -12.51 -16.37 -2.32
CA THR A 112 -11.99 -15.60 -3.46
C THR A 112 -10.64 -14.96 -3.11
N GLY A 113 -10.50 -14.37 -1.93
CA GLY A 113 -9.20 -13.85 -1.46
C GLY A 113 -8.14 -14.95 -1.39
N ASP A 114 -8.48 -16.13 -0.85
CA ASP A 114 -7.58 -17.30 -0.77
C ASP A 114 -7.17 -17.79 -2.16
N PHE A 115 -8.10 -17.81 -3.11
CA PHE A 115 -7.81 -18.14 -4.50
C PHE A 115 -6.80 -17.15 -5.10
N LEU A 116 -6.98 -15.85 -4.89
CA LEU A 116 -6.07 -14.81 -5.39
C LEU A 116 -4.68 -14.94 -4.74
N PHE A 117 -4.59 -15.24 -3.44
CA PHE A 117 -3.31 -15.54 -2.77
C PHE A 117 -2.60 -16.74 -3.39
N ALA A 118 -3.32 -17.83 -3.63
CA ALA A 118 -2.76 -19.02 -4.27
C ALA A 118 -2.23 -18.72 -5.68
N ARG A 119 -2.96 -17.89 -6.45
CA ARG A 119 -2.53 -17.47 -7.79
C ARG A 119 -1.33 -16.53 -7.75
N ALA A 120 -1.28 -15.61 -6.80
CA ALA A 120 -0.11 -14.74 -6.58
C ALA A 120 1.14 -15.58 -6.24
N ALA A 121 1.02 -16.56 -5.34
CA ALA A 121 2.11 -17.47 -5.00
C ALA A 121 2.56 -18.33 -6.19
N LYS A 122 1.60 -18.81 -7.03
CA LYS A 122 1.92 -19.53 -8.26
C LYS A 122 2.76 -18.67 -9.20
N LEU A 123 2.36 -17.42 -9.45
CA LEU A 123 3.13 -16.49 -10.30
C LEU A 123 4.53 -16.21 -9.72
N ALA A 124 4.66 -16.04 -8.40
CA ALA A 124 5.97 -15.90 -7.77
C ALA A 124 6.84 -17.13 -8.02
N ALA A 125 6.28 -18.34 -7.96
CA ALA A 125 6.99 -19.59 -8.24
C ALA A 125 7.38 -19.73 -9.72
N GLU A 126 6.58 -19.19 -10.66
CA GLU A 126 6.88 -19.23 -12.10
C GLU A 126 8.09 -18.38 -12.51
N THR A 127 8.64 -17.56 -11.60
CA THR A 127 9.95 -16.91 -11.81
C THR A 127 11.12 -17.88 -11.78
N ASP A 128 10.90 -19.13 -11.33
CA ASP A 128 11.91 -20.19 -11.14
C ASP A 128 13.06 -19.77 -10.22
N TYR A 129 12.79 -18.87 -9.25
CA TYR A 129 13.78 -18.36 -8.31
C TYR A 129 13.31 -18.58 -6.85
N LEU A 130 13.80 -19.63 -6.22
CA LEU A 130 13.39 -20.04 -4.87
C LEU A 130 13.54 -18.95 -3.79
N PRO A 131 14.61 -18.11 -3.77
CA PRO A 131 14.70 -17.01 -2.81
C PRO A 131 13.55 -16.02 -2.90
N LEU A 132 12.96 -15.81 -4.09
CA LEU A 132 11.80 -14.94 -4.27
C LEU A 132 10.55 -15.53 -3.61
N MET A 133 10.34 -16.85 -3.67
CA MET A 133 9.26 -17.52 -2.94
C MET A 133 9.40 -17.37 -1.42
N LYS A 134 10.63 -17.37 -0.90
CA LYS A 134 10.89 -17.09 0.51
C LYS A 134 10.48 -15.65 0.85
N LEU A 135 10.94 -14.67 0.07
CA LEU A 135 10.57 -13.28 0.22
C LEU A 135 9.04 -13.07 0.17
N PHE A 136 8.36 -13.70 -0.80
CA PHE A 136 6.91 -13.66 -0.93
C PHE A 136 6.21 -14.16 0.33
N SER A 137 6.61 -15.32 0.85
CA SER A 137 5.98 -15.92 2.03
C SER A 137 6.25 -15.13 3.31
N GLU A 138 7.44 -14.55 3.47
CA GLU A 138 7.80 -13.68 4.60
C GLU A 138 7.01 -12.37 4.56
N THR A 139 6.83 -11.77 3.37
CA THR A 139 6.02 -10.56 3.20
C THR A 139 4.55 -10.83 3.49
N LEU A 140 3.98 -11.94 2.98
CA LEU A 140 2.61 -12.33 3.29
C LEU A 140 2.41 -12.54 4.80
N ALA A 141 3.34 -13.23 5.47
CA ALA A 141 3.29 -13.42 6.91
C ALA A 141 3.36 -12.08 7.66
N THR A 142 4.19 -11.14 7.21
CA THR A 142 4.28 -9.78 7.77
C THR A 142 2.95 -9.04 7.66
N ILE A 143 2.32 -9.06 6.50
CA ILE A 143 1.01 -8.42 6.27
C ILE A 143 -0.05 -9.02 7.20
N VAL A 144 -0.18 -10.35 7.23
CA VAL A 144 -1.18 -11.04 8.05
C VAL A 144 -0.95 -10.80 9.54
N ASN A 145 0.30 -10.88 10.01
CA ASN A 145 0.62 -10.58 11.40
C ASN A 145 0.32 -9.11 11.77
N GLY A 146 0.54 -8.18 10.84
CA GLY A 146 0.18 -6.77 11.01
C GLY A 146 -1.32 -6.58 11.20
N GLU A 147 -2.14 -7.22 10.37
CA GLU A 147 -3.61 -7.17 10.48
C GLU A 147 -4.11 -7.82 11.78
N LEU A 148 -3.58 -8.98 12.15
CA LEU A 148 -3.92 -9.63 13.42
C LEU A 148 -3.53 -8.75 14.62
N THR A 149 -2.33 -8.16 14.59
CA THR A 149 -1.88 -7.24 15.63
C THR A 149 -2.81 -6.04 15.74
N GLN A 150 -3.18 -5.41 14.62
CA GLN A 150 -4.13 -4.30 14.60
C GLN A 150 -5.52 -4.70 15.14
N MET A 151 -5.98 -5.90 14.80
CA MET A 151 -7.29 -6.43 15.22
C MET A 151 -7.35 -6.65 16.74
N PHE A 152 -6.27 -7.18 17.32
CA PHE A 152 -6.20 -7.52 18.75
C PHE A 152 -5.60 -6.42 19.63
N SER A 153 -5.03 -5.36 19.05
CA SER A 153 -4.50 -4.23 19.80
C SER A 153 -5.60 -3.34 20.36
N ALA A 154 -5.30 -2.70 21.48
CA ALA A 154 -6.17 -1.67 22.04
C ALA A 154 -6.34 -0.51 21.06
N ARG A 155 -7.57 -0.02 20.91
CA ARG A 155 -7.87 1.17 20.11
C ARG A 155 -7.54 2.44 20.89
N GLY A 156 -7.24 3.52 20.17
CA GLY A 156 -6.92 4.81 20.77
C GLY A 156 -5.50 4.93 21.34
N VAL A 157 -4.64 3.95 21.10
CA VAL A 157 -3.24 3.95 21.55
C VAL A 157 -2.42 4.97 20.78
N ILE A 158 -1.69 5.83 21.51
CA ILE A 158 -0.86 6.92 20.98
C ILE A 158 0.61 6.53 21.16
N GLU A 159 1.13 5.72 20.26
CA GLU A 159 2.52 5.24 20.28
C GLU A 159 3.13 5.24 18.87
N ARG A 160 4.28 5.92 18.69
CA ARG A 160 4.96 6.01 17.39
C ARG A 160 5.42 4.65 16.88
N ASP A 161 6.03 3.83 17.73
CA ASP A 161 6.55 2.52 17.31
C ASP A 161 5.41 1.60 16.82
N ASN A 162 4.27 1.63 17.53
CA ASN A 162 3.08 0.90 17.09
C ASN A 162 2.59 1.40 15.74
N TYR A 163 2.57 2.71 15.53
CA TYR A 163 2.19 3.32 14.26
C TYR A 163 3.12 2.87 13.11
N TYR A 164 4.45 3.00 13.27
CA TYR A 164 5.39 2.62 12.22
C TYR A 164 5.37 1.13 11.89
N ASN A 165 5.29 0.28 12.91
CA ASN A 165 5.16 -1.16 12.70
C ASN A 165 3.89 -1.51 11.92
N ARG A 166 2.78 -0.85 12.21
CA ARG A 166 1.50 -1.04 11.53
C ARG A 166 1.57 -0.64 10.06
N ILE A 167 2.06 0.57 9.75
CA ILE A 167 2.13 1.04 8.37
C ILE A 167 3.18 0.28 7.54
N TYR A 168 4.26 -0.18 8.18
CA TYR A 168 5.19 -1.10 7.53
C TYR A 168 4.50 -2.40 7.15
N ALA A 169 3.92 -3.09 8.11
CA ALA A 169 3.31 -4.39 7.88
C ALA A 169 2.18 -4.32 6.84
N LYS A 170 1.27 -3.35 6.95
CA LYS A 170 0.10 -3.24 6.08
C LYS A 170 0.43 -2.73 4.67
N THR A 171 1.41 -1.84 4.54
CA THR A 171 1.63 -1.11 3.28
C THR A 171 3.06 -1.17 2.77
N ALA A 172 4.05 -0.76 3.58
CA ALA A 172 5.41 -0.59 3.08
C ALA A 172 6.11 -1.91 2.76
N SER A 173 5.79 -2.99 3.46
CA SER A 173 6.35 -4.32 3.22
C SER A 173 6.12 -4.82 1.78
N LEU A 174 4.99 -4.50 1.18
CA LEU A 174 4.71 -4.90 -0.21
C LEU A 174 5.40 -4.00 -1.24
N PHE A 175 5.67 -2.73 -0.91
CA PHE A 175 6.54 -1.87 -1.72
C PHE A 175 7.99 -2.34 -1.66
N GLU A 176 8.48 -2.64 -0.46
CA GLU A 176 9.81 -3.22 -0.22
C GLU A 176 9.98 -4.53 -1.00
N MET A 177 9.01 -5.44 -0.89
CA MET A 177 8.99 -6.68 -1.66
C MET A 177 9.02 -6.44 -3.18
N SER A 178 8.22 -5.51 -3.69
CA SER A 178 8.15 -5.23 -5.14
C SER A 178 9.50 -4.78 -5.69
N SER A 179 10.17 -3.87 -4.98
CA SER A 179 11.50 -3.38 -5.36
C SER A 179 12.57 -4.45 -5.23
N LEU A 180 12.66 -5.11 -4.06
CA LEU A 180 13.65 -6.15 -3.79
C LEU A 180 13.50 -7.35 -4.73
N ALA A 181 12.28 -7.83 -4.96
CA ALA A 181 12.03 -8.97 -5.83
C ALA A 181 12.47 -8.71 -7.28
N ALA A 182 12.20 -7.51 -7.80
CA ALA A 182 12.68 -7.10 -9.13
C ALA A 182 14.21 -7.06 -9.20
N THR A 183 14.86 -6.59 -8.14
CA THR A 183 16.33 -6.59 -8.03
C THR A 183 16.90 -8.00 -7.97
N MET A 184 16.26 -8.90 -7.20
CA MET A 184 16.71 -10.28 -7.04
C MET A 184 16.69 -11.09 -8.36
N VAL A 185 15.79 -10.77 -9.29
CA VAL A 185 15.77 -11.41 -10.62
C VAL A 185 16.75 -10.77 -11.59
N ALA A 186 17.29 -9.59 -11.28
CA ALA A 186 18.24 -8.86 -12.10
C ALA A 186 19.70 -9.15 -11.72
N THR A 187 20.01 -9.20 -10.41
CA THR A 187 21.40 -9.28 -9.93
C THR A 187 21.53 -10.03 -8.61
N GLU A 188 22.71 -10.63 -8.38
CA GLU A 188 23.11 -11.25 -7.11
C GLU A 188 23.90 -10.27 -6.21
N ASP A 189 24.17 -9.04 -6.67
CA ASP A 189 24.88 -8.02 -5.91
C ASP A 189 24.07 -7.58 -4.69
N GLN A 190 24.63 -7.82 -3.49
CA GLN A 190 23.94 -7.59 -2.24
C GLN A 190 23.79 -6.10 -1.93
N ASP A 191 24.77 -5.27 -2.28
CA ASP A 191 24.71 -3.82 -2.03
C ASP A 191 23.58 -3.19 -2.86
N VAL A 192 23.41 -3.63 -4.11
CA VAL A 192 22.30 -3.22 -4.97
C VAL A 192 20.96 -3.70 -4.40
N ARG A 193 20.90 -4.94 -3.90
CA ARG A 193 19.68 -5.47 -3.26
C ARG A 193 19.30 -4.68 -2.02
N ASP A 194 20.26 -4.35 -1.16
CA ASP A 194 20.02 -3.59 0.06
C ASP A 194 19.57 -2.15 -0.26
N SER A 195 20.17 -1.52 -1.26
CA SER A 195 19.77 -0.19 -1.73
C SER A 195 18.34 -0.17 -2.27
N MET A 196 17.99 -1.12 -3.14
CA MET A 196 16.64 -1.17 -3.72
C MET A 196 15.58 -1.64 -2.71
N LYS A 197 15.95 -2.48 -1.75
CA LYS A 197 15.11 -2.82 -0.60
C LYS A 197 14.77 -1.57 0.21
N ALA A 198 15.80 -0.77 0.56
CA ALA A 198 15.63 0.49 1.29
C ALA A 198 14.78 1.50 0.49
N PHE A 199 14.99 1.59 -0.83
CA PHE A 199 14.16 2.43 -1.69
C PHE A 199 12.68 2.05 -1.57
N GLY A 200 12.35 0.76 -1.75
CA GLY A 200 10.97 0.28 -1.66
C GLY A 200 10.35 0.52 -0.28
N TYR A 201 11.11 0.29 0.79
CA TYR A 201 10.69 0.57 2.17
C TYR A 201 10.33 2.04 2.36
N GLU A 202 11.21 2.97 2.04
CA GLU A 202 11.02 4.41 2.26
C GLU A 202 9.86 4.97 1.40
N VAL A 203 9.76 4.52 0.15
CA VAL A 203 8.63 4.86 -0.74
C VAL A 203 7.30 4.37 -0.15
N GLY A 204 7.28 3.15 0.38
CA GLY A 204 6.08 2.57 0.99
C GLY A 204 5.68 3.27 2.30
N MET A 205 6.64 3.64 3.13
CA MET A 205 6.41 4.42 4.36
C MET A 205 5.85 5.80 4.03
N ALA A 206 6.50 6.54 3.10
CA ALA A 206 6.01 7.84 2.65
C ALA A 206 4.58 7.74 2.07
N PHE A 207 4.32 6.68 1.29
CA PHE A 207 3.01 6.43 0.70
C PHE A 207 1.92 6.34 1.76
N GLN A 208 2.12 5.56 2.84
CA GLN A 208 1.12 5.41 3.87
C GLN A 208 0.99 6.67 4.74
N ILE A 209 2.10 7.34 5.10
CA ILE A 209 2.04 8.61 5.84
C ILE A 209 1.19 9.63 5.10
N VAL A 210 1.35 9.75 3.77
CA VAL A 210 0.53 10.66 2.97
C VAL A 210 -0.93 10.21 2.91
N ASP A 211 -1.24 8.91 2.82
CA ASP A 211 -2.63 8.42 2.90
C ASP A 211 -3.28 8.81 4.23
N ASP A 212 -2.56 8.68 5.34
CA ASP A 212 -3.05 9.05 6.66
C ASP A 212 -3.24 10.58 6.82
N ILE A 213 -2.41 11.39 6.15
CA ILE A 213 -2.60 12.86 6.06
C ILE A 213 -3.87 13.19 5.28
N LEU A 214 -4.12 12.48 4.18
CA LEU A 214 -5.28 12.71 3.33
C LEU A 214 -6.61 12.40 4.06
N ASP A 215 -6.61 11.51 5.06
CA ASP A 215 -7.77 11.27 5.94
C ASP A 215 -8.17 12.54 6.72
N PHE A 216 -7.22 13.44 7.02
CA PHE A 216 -7.49 14.73 7.67
C PHE A 216 -7.72 15.88 6.70
N THR A 217 -7.13 15.85 5.51
CA THR A 217 -7.07 17.02 4.58
C THR A 217 -7.90 16.85 3.33
N GLY A 218 -8.32 15.62 3.00
CA GLY A 218 -9.11 15.32 1.82
C GLY A 218 -10.50 15.98 1.83
N ASP A 219 -11.05 16.16 0.65
CA ASP A 219 -12.43 16.63 0.51
C ASP A 219 -13.39 15.43 0.63
N GLN A 220 -14.33 15.51 1.57
CA GLN A 220 -15.31 14.46 1.84
C GLN A 220 -16.10 14.06 0.57
N SER A 221 -16.33 15.00 -0.33
CA SER A 221 -17.05 14.76 -1.59
C SER A 221 -16.24 13.89 -2.56
N THR A 222 -14.92 13.93 -2.47
CA THR A 222 -13.99 13.20 -3.35
C THR A 222 -13.59 11.86 -2.75
N VAL A 223 -13.38 11.81 -1.43
CA VAL A 223 -12.90 10.60 -0.72
C VAL A 223 -14.04 9.62 -0.40
N GLY A 224 -15.28 10.12 -0.27
CA GLY A 224 -16.46 9.31 0.04
C GLY A 224 -16.51 8.78 1.47
N LYS A 225 -15.59 9.22 2.35
CA LYS A 225 -15.52 8.88 3.78
C LYS A 225 -15.54 10.16 4.63
N PRO A 226 -16.00 10.09 5.89
CA PRO A 226 -15.87 11.22 6.81
C PRO A 226 -14.40 11.59 7.02
N ILE A 227 -14.10 12.87 7.19
CA ILE A 227 -12.78 13.35 7.57
C ILE A 227 -12.43 12.79 8.96
N GLY A 228 -11.18 12.28 9.14
CA GLY A 228 -10.77 11.64 10.38
C GLY A 228 -11.38 10.25 10.58
N SER A 229 -11.70 9.56 9.49
CA SER A 229 -12.32 8.22 9.51
C SER A 229 -11.48 7.21 10.29
N ASP A 230 -10.16 7.29 10.24
CA ASP A 230 -9.27 6.41 10.99
C ASP A 230 -9.43 6.63 12.49
N LEU A 231 -9.47 7.89 12.92
CA LEU A 231 -9.64 8.24 14.32
C LEU A 231 -11.03 7.81 14.83
N LEU A 232 -12.09 7.94 14.02
CA LEU A 232 -13.44 7.43 14.32
C LEU A 232 -13.47 5.89 14.50
N ASN A 233 -12.52 5.19 13.93
CA ASN A 233 -12.32 3.75 14.12
C ASN A 233 -11.32 3.42 15.25
N GLY A 234 -10.85 4.43 15.98
CA GLY A 234 -9.86 4.28 17.05
C GLY A 234 -8.45 4.01 16.55
N LEU A 235 -8.15 4.29 15.29
CA LEU A 235 -6.81 4.21 14.72
C LEU A 235 -6.14 5.59 14.82
N VAL A 236 -5.14 5.69 15.71
CA VAL A 236 -4.36 6.92 15.85
C VAL A 236 -3.24 6.89 14.82
N THR A 237 -3.27 7.87 13.91
CA THR A 237 -2.29 8.01 12.81
C THR A 237 -1.34 9.18 13.07
N LEU A 238 -0.30 9.33 12.27
CA LEU A 238 0.82 10.24 12.55
C LEU A 238 0.41 11.71 12.82
N PRO A 239 -0.55 12.32 12.07
CA PRO A 239 -1.00 13.66 12.41
C PRO A 239 -1.62 13.76 13.81
N ALA A 240 -2.39 12.73 14.24
CA ALA A 240 -2.98 12.70 15.56
C ALA A 240 -1.92 12.44 16.66
N ILE A 241 -0.89 11.66 16.40
CA ILE A 241 0.25 11.46 17.31
C ILE A 241 0.99 12.79 17.54
N TYR A 242 1.33 13.54 16.47
CA TYR A 242 1.96 14.84 16.61
C TYR A 242 1.12 15.84 17.42
N TYR A 243 -0.20 15.83 17.17
CA TYR A 243 -1.11 16.67 17.95
C TYR A 243 -1.11 16.30 19.42
N ALA A 244 -1.18 15.01 19.76
CA ALA A 244 -1.22 14.51 21.11
C ALA A 244 0.07 14.81 21.89
N GLU A 245 1.23 14.68 21.25
CA GLU A 245 2.53 15.00 21.85
C GLU A 245 2.66 16.49 22.23
N GLU A 246 2.03 17.37 21.46
CA GLU A 246 2.03 18.81 21.73
C GLU A 246 0.94 19.24 22.73
N HIS A 247 -0.08 18.41 22.90
CA HIS A 247 -1.24 18.70 23.75
C HIS A 247 -1.51 17.54 24.73
N PRO A 248 -0.52 17.14 25.55
CA PRO A 248 -0.65 15.96 26.42
C PRO A 248 -1.76 16.08 27.47
N ASP A 249 -2.13 17.30 27.85
CA ASP A 249 -3.17 17.57 28.84
C ASP A 249 -4.56 17.80 28.21
N ASN A 250 -4.71 17.64 26.91
CA ASN A 250 -5.99 17.82 26.22
C ASN A 250 -6.95 16.68 26.60
N GLU A 251 -8.12 17.00 27.13
CA GLU A 251 -9.11 16.03 27.61
C GLU A 251 -9.59 15.06 26.51
N ASP A 252 -9.72 15.53 25.25
CA ASP A 252 -10.13 14.68 24.16
C ASP A 252 -8.99 13.69 23.76
N VAL A 253 -7.72 14.12 23.84
CA VAL A 253 -6.54 13.25 23.65
C VAL A 253 -6.47 12.19 24.74
N LEU A 254 -6.58 12.61 26.02
CA LEU A 254 -6.52 11.71 27.18
C LEU A 254 -7.64 10.66 27.17
N SER A 255 -8.77 10.97 26.55
CA SER A 255 -9.92 10.05 26.47
C SER A 255 -9.76 8.94 25.41
N LEU A 256 -8.82 9.06 24.46
CA LEU A 256 -8.70 8.13 23.33
C LEU A 256 -8.50 6.67 23.76
N PRO A 257 -7.57 6.33 24.70
CA PRO A 257 -7.38 4.95 25.14
C PRO A 257 -8.61 4.35 25.83
N ASP A 258 -9.44 5.19 26.47
CA ASP A 258 -10.64 4.81 27.19
C ASP A 258 -11.91 4.82 26.32
N GLY A 259 -11.76 4.86 25.01
CA GLY A 259 -12.86 4.79 24.05
C GLY A 259 -13.46 6.15 23.65
N GLY A 260 -12.77 7.26 23.93
CA GLY A 260 -13.18 8.61 23.50
C GLY A 260 -13.33 8.76 21.98
N TRP A 261 -12.69 7.90 21.21
CA TRP A 261 -12.84 7.82 19.76
C TRP A 261 -14.25 7.39 19.29
N LYS A 262 -15.09 6.86 20.17
CA LYS A 262 -16.51 6.54 19.90
C LYS A 262 -17.42 7.77 19.97
N ASP A 263 -16.94 8.85 20.58
CA ASP A 263 -17.65 10.12 20.68
C ASP A 263 -17.32 11.00 19.48
N THR A 264 -18.28 11.09 18.55
CA THR A 264 -18.11 11.82 17.30
C THR A 264 -17.81 13.32 17.53
N GLU A 265 -18.35 13.95 18.57
CA GLU A 265 -18.08 15.37 18.85
C GLU A 265 -16.65 15.58 19.34
N ARG A 266 -16.13 14.65 20.18
CA ARG A 266 -14.72 14.66 20.60
C ARG A 266 -13.78 14.47 19.41
N VAL A 267 -14.06 13.46 18.58
CA VAL A 267 -13.27 13.23 17.36
C VAL A 267 -13.30 14.45 16.43
N GLN A 268 -14.44 15.09 16.27
CA GLN A 268 -14.52 16.31 15.44
C GLN A 268 -13.64 17.44 15.99
N ARG A 269 -13.64 17.67 17.33
CA ARG A 269 -12.75 18.66 17.96
C ARG A 269 -11.27 18.31 17.78
N LEU A 270 -10.90 17.02 17.90
CA LEU A 270 -9.53 16.56 17.64
C LEU A 270 -9.13 16.80 16.16
N VAL A 271 -9.97 16.42 15.23
CA VAL A 271 -9.74 16.67 13.80
C VAL A 271 -9.53 18.16 13.50
N ASP A 272 -10.38 19.03 14.06
CA ASP A 272 -10.26 20.45 13.89
C ASP A 272 -8.96 21.01 14.53
N GLY A 273 -8.55 20.49 15.66
CA GLY A 273 -7.29 20.82 16.33
C GLY A 273 -6.09 20.38 15.48
N ILE A 274 -6.06 19.13 15.04
CA ILE A 274 -4.99 18.53 14.20
C ILE A 274 -4.78 19.33 12.91
N ARG A 275 -5.88 19.78 12.27
CA ARG A 275 -5.82 20.56 11.03
C ARG A 275 -5.28 21.97 11.23
N LYS A 276 -5.38 22.55 12.43
CA LYS A 276 -5.06 23.97 12.71
C LYS A 276 -3.71 24.19 13.36
N ASN A 277 -3.15 23.19 14.05
CA ASN A 277 -1.95 23.37 14.88
C ASN A 277 -0.62 23.03 14.19
N GLY A 278 -0.61 22.66 12.91
CA GLY A 278 0.61 22.28 12.18
C GLY A 278 1.00 20.79 12.28
N ALA A 279 0.22 19.93 12.95
CA ALA A 279 0.49 18.51 13.05
C ALA A 279 0.50 17.80 11.67
N VAL A 280 -0.42 18.21 10.78
CA VAL A 280 -0.46 17.77 9.38
C VAL A 280 0.85 18.09 8.64
N GLU A 281 1.38 19.32 8.81
CA GLU A 281 2.63 19.71 8.15
C GLU A 281 3.85 18.96 8.71
N LYS A 282 3.86 18.66 10.02
CA LYS A 282 4.90 17.82 10.63
C LYS A 282 4.90 16.40 10.05
N ALA A 283 3.73 15.78 9.92
CA ALA A 283 3.59 14.49 9.29
C ALA A 283 4.01 14.53 7.80
N MET A 284 3.67 15.60 7.07
CA MET A 284 4.08 15.78 5.68
C MET A 284 5.60 15.96 5.55
N ASN A 285 6.23 16.66 6.48
CA ASN A 285 7.70 16.80 6.50
C ASN A 285 8.39 15.45 6.73
N GLU A 286 7.79 14.56 7.53
CA GLU A 286 8.30 13.21 7.72
C GLU A 286 8.17 12.36 6.46
N ALA A 287 7.05 12.44 5.74
CA ALA A 287 6.90 11.81 4.43
C ALA A 287 7.94 12.32 3.42
N ARG A 288 8.21 13.63 3.40
CA ARG A 288 9.28 14.21 2.55
C ARG A 288 10.67 13.73 2.93
N GLN A 289 10.94 13.52 4.22
CA GLN A 289 12.21 12.95 4.68
C GLN A 289 12.35 11.49 4.24
N ALA A 290 11.29 10.68 4.30
CA ALA A 290 11.31 9.32 3.76
C ALA A 290 11.59 9.32 2.25
N VAL A 291 10.95 10.20 1.48
CA VAL A 291 11.26 10.36 0.04
C VAL A 291 12.72 10.79 -0.16
N SER A 292 13.25 11.69 0.65
CA SER A 292 14.68 12.10 0.56
C SER A 292 15.62 10.91 0.82
N ARG A 293 15.33 10.06 1.82
CA ARG A 293 16.10 8.83 2.05
C ARG A 293 15.95 7.83 0.90
N ALA A 294 14.75 7.69 0.32
CA ALA A 294 14.57 6.87 -0.87
C ALA A 294 15.44 7.38 -2.04
N LEU A 295 15.43 8.68 -2.31
CA LEU A 295 16.25 9.26 -3.39
C LEU A 295 17.75 9.06 -3.18
N SER A 296 18.23 9.10 -1.93
CA SER A 296 19.65 8.87 -1.63
C SER A 296 20.11 7.45 -1.97
N THR A 297 19.22 6.44 -1.93
CA THR A 297 19.56 5.07 -2.33
C THR A 297 19.78 4.92 -3.84
N LEU A 298 19.33 5.89 -4.64
CA LEU A 298 19.52 5.90 -6.09
C LEU A 298 20.81 6.64 -6.54
N GLU A 299 21.55 7.29 -5.64
CA GLU A 299 22.71 8.11 -6.01
C GLU A 299 23.78 7.32 -6.76
N ASP A 300 24.03 6.09 -6.35
CA ASP A 300 25.00 5.18 -6.98
C ASP A 300 24.42 4.35 -8.14
N ALA A 301 23.10 4.45 -8.40
CA ALA A 301 22.47 3.74 -9.51
C ALA A 301 22.86 4.37 -10.86
N PRO A 302 22.99 3.56 -11.94
CA PRO A 302 23.32 4.07 -13.27
C PRO A 302 22.30 5.13 -13.72
N ALA A 303 22.80 6.21 -14.34
CA ALA A 303 21.93 7.21 -14.96
C ALA A 303 21.15 6.56 -16.12
N SER A 304 19.82 6.56 -16.01
CA SER A 304 18.93 5.97 -17.02
C SER A 304 17.54 6.61 -16.94
N PRO A 305 16.72 6.48 -18.00
CA PRO A 305 15.33 6.93 -17.96
C PRO A 305 14.51 6.29 -16.82
N GLU A 306 14.82 5.04 -16.48
CA GLU A 306 14.14 4.30 -15.41
C GLU A 306 14.50 4.86 -14.04
N ARG A 307 15.77 5.25 -13.81
CA ARG A 307 16.19 5.96 -12.60
C ARG A 307 15.44 7.29 -12.47
N ASP A 308 15.40 8.10 -13.53
CA ASP A 308 14.65 9.36 -13.53
C ASP A 308 13.16 9.14 -13.23
N ALA A 309 12.57 8.07 -13.79
CA ALA A 309 11.19 7.68 -13.52
C ALA A 309 10.96 7.22 -12.06
N LEU A 310 11.93 6.51 -11.43
CA LEU A 310 11.88 6.15 -10.01
C LEU A 310 11.94 7.39 -9.11
N GLU A 311 12.79 8.36 -9.44
CA GLU A 311 12.84 9.64 -8.74
C GLU A 311 11.52 10.42 -8.86
N GLU A 312 10.93 10.44 -10.06
CA GLU A 312 9.62 11.08 -10.30
C GLU A 312 8.52 10.38 -9.49
N LEU A 313 8.50 9.03 -9.47
CA LEU A 313 7.55 8.24 -8.69
C LEU A 313 7.65 8.55 -7.19
N ALA A 314 8.86 8.62 -6.63
CA ALA A 314 9.06 8.94 -5.22
C ALA A 314 8.55 10.36 -4.89
N LYS A 315 8.86 11.35 -5.72
CA LYS A 315 8.40 12.74 -5.57
C LYS A 315 6.87 12.84 -5.71
N PHE A 316 6.27 12.11 -6.66
CA PHE A 316 4.82 12.08 -6.87
C PHE A 316 4.05 11.66 -5.62
N ILE A 317 4.63 10.80 -4.76
CA ILE A 317 3.96 10.33 -3.53
C ILE A 317 3.61 11.49 -2.59
N VAL A 318 4.54 12.44 -2.41
CA VAL A 318 4.33 13.60 -1.51
C VAL A 318 3.62 14.77 -2.18
N ASP A 319 3.57 14.78 -3.52
CA ASP A 319 2.91 15.84 -4.29
C ASP A 319 1.45 15.50 -4.65
N ARG A 320 1.02 14.25 -4.42
CA ARG A 320 -0.34 13.83 -4.76
C ARG A 320 -1.38 14.57 -3.91
N LYS A 321 -2.39 15.07 -4.62
CA LYS A 321 -3.62 15.60 -4.04
C LYS A 321 -4.74 14.59 -4.30
N VAL A 322 -5.71 14.52 -3.41
CA VAL A 322 -6.93 13.72 -3.63
C VAL A 322 -7.73 14.27 -4.79
#